data_c2555f94f55023f1a4eaaf2f87a1c598
#
_entry.id   c2555f94f55023f1a4eaaf2f87a1c598
#
_cell.length_a   1.000
_cell.length_b   1.000
_cell.length_c   1.000
_cell.angle_alpha   90.00
_cell.angle_beta   90.00
_cell.angle_gamma   90.00
#
_symmetry.space_group_name_H-M   'P 1'
#
loop_
_entity.id
_entity.type
_entity.pdbx_description
1 polymer ?
#
loop_
_entity_poly.entity_id
_entity_poly.type
_entity_poly.pdbx_seq_one_letter_code
_entity_poly.pdbx_strand_id
1 'polypeptide(L)'
;MKDTKLTPRMTETAKGLWGVYVLFSLFCALGYWWAGMTPEDALMHMFTTVSLGGLSPHDASFGYFKSPLMECIAIFFMLLASCNFALYFIALRKGNWHGFWRDIEMRATMVTLVGGGLVVALLLWAKGVYEPLHALRLGMFNVISLATTTGYSTADFLGWPVFAPVFMLMLSGVATGAGSTGGGIKMARMLILLKQAKREMTRIVHPNAVQPVRLGAVVVDNRVIFSVLAFMLMYGATVIVLSMLLLLTDLDPLTAFSAVLASVHCAGIGLGRVGPSSNFAVLTDFQLWVCTLGMLLGRLEILSFIALLTPAFWRR
;
A
#
# COMPACT_ATOMS: atom_id res chain seq x y z
N MET A 1 2.68 11.67 14.51
CA MET A 1 4.11 11.73 14.11
C MET A 1 4.42 13.18 13.85
N LYS A 2 5.45 13.77 14.48
CA LYS A 2 5.99 15.04 13.98
C LYS A 2 6.63 14.71 12.65
N ASP A 3 6.06 15.22 11.56
CA ASP A 3 6.80 15.29 10.31
C ASP A 3 8.14 15.93 10.65
N THR A 4 9.22 15.18 10.47
CA THR A 4 10.56 15.77 10.58
C THR A 4 10.60 16.86 9.55
N LYS A 5 10.50 18.13 9.99
CA LYS A 5 10.61 19.28 9.12
C LYS A 5 11.95 19.15 8.40
N LEU A 6 11.92 18.80 7.15
CA LEU A 6 13.10 18.56 6.32
C LEU A 6 13.89 19.85 6.11
N THR A 7 13.19 20.97 6.21
CA THR A 7 13.73 22.32 6.10
C THR A 7 12.87 23.27 6.93
N PRO A 8 13.38 24.46 7.34
CA PRO A 8 12.61 25.46 8.08
C PRO A 8 11.41 26.01 7.28
N ARG A 9 11.42 25.89 5.95
CA ARG A 9 10.38 26.40 5.05
C ARG A 9 9.62 25.24 4.41
N MET A 10 8.29 25.23 4.55
CA MET A 10 7.40 24.22 3.93
C MET A 10 7.59 24.11 2.41
N THR A 11 7.83 25.26 1.75
CA THR A 11 8.07 25.33 0.30
C THR A 11 9.31 24.56 -0.14
N GLU A 12 10.42 24.63 0.61
CA GLU A 12 11.65 23.89 0.29
C GLU A 12 11.48 22.38 0.48
N THR A 13 10.74 21.99 1.51
CA THR A 13 10.39 20.58 1.72
C THR A 13 9.55 20.05 0.55
N ALA A 14 8.51 20.78 0.16
CA ALA A 14 7.64 20.41 -0.96
C ALA A 14 8.44 20.29 -2.28
N LYS A 15 9.28 21.29 -2.60
CA LYS A 15 10.15 21.24 -3.79
C LYS A 15 11.08 20.02 -3.78
N GLY A 16 11.63 19.68 -2.61
CA GLY A 16 12.51 18.52 -2.47
C GLY A 16 11.81 17.19 -2.71
N LEU A 17 10.62 17.02 -2.17
CA LEU A 17 9.79 15.81 -2.38
C LEU A 17 9.35 15.69 -3.84
N TRP A 18 8.90 16.81 -4.44
CA TRP A 18 8.56 16.87 -5.87
C TRP A 18 9.76 16.52 -6.76
N GLY A 19 10.94 17.04 -6.45
CA GLY A 19 12.16 16.74 -7.20
C GLY A 19 12.49 15.24 -7.21
N VAL A 20 12.37 14.57 -6.07
CA VAL A 20 12.55 13.10 -5.98
C VAL A 20 11.49 12.36 -6.79
N TYR A 21 10.23 12.79 -6.70
CA TYR A 21 9.13 12.17 -7.46
C TYR A 21 9.36 12.28 -8.98
N VAL A 22 9.70 13.47 -9.48
CA VAL A 22 10.00 13.71 -10.90
C VAL A 22 11.21 12.89 -11.35
N LEU A 23 12.26 12.82 -10.52
CA LEU A 23 13.45 12.02 -10.82
C LEU A 23 13.10 10.53 -11.02
N PHE A 24 12.33 9.94 -10.09
CA PHE A 24 11.88 8.56 -10.21
C PHE A 24 10.98 8.36 -11.42
N SER A 25 10.09 9.31 -11.71
CA SER A 25 9.22 9.27 -12.89
C SER A 25 10.02 9.25 -14.18
N LEU A 26 11.01 10.12 -14.32
CA LEU A 26 11.88 10.15 -15.51
C LEU A 26 12.64 8.83 -15.69
N PHE A 27 13.26 8.31 -14.65
CA PHE A 27 13.99 7.03 -14.74
C PHE A 27 13.04 5.84 -15.01
N CYS A 28 11.82 5.86 -14.48
CA CYS A 28 10.82 4.85 -14.75
C CYS A 28 10.38 4.86 -16.21
N ALA A 29 10.08 6.03 -16.77
CA ALA A 29 9.71 6.17 -18.17
C ALA A 29 10.83 5.72 -19.11
N LEU A 30 12.07 6.17 -18.86
CA LEU A 30 13.25 5.75 -19.62
C LEU A 30 13.49 4.24 -19.52
N GLY A 31 13.31 3.65 -18.34
CA GLY A 31 13.43 2.21 -18.12
C GLY A 31 12.40 1.42 -18.92
N TYR A 32 11.14 1.83 -18.93
CA TYR A 32 10.09 1.19 -19.71
C TYR A 32 10.32 1.34 -21.21
N TRP A 33 10.69 2.52 -21.67
CA TRP A 33 11.00 2.75 -23.08
C TRP A 33 12.20 1.90 -23.54
N TRP A 34 13.27 1.86 -22.75
CA TRP A 34 14.44 1.01 -23.01
C TRP A 34 14.07 -0.49 -23.05
N ALA A 35 13.14 -0.93 -22.21
CA ALA A 35 12.65 -2.30 -22.18
C ALA A 35 11.76 -2.67 -23.38
N GLY A 36 11.40 -1.70 -24.25
CA GLY A 36 10.66 -1.91 -25.49
C GLY A 36 9.18 -1.51 -25.43
N MET A 37 8.73 -0.76 -24.39
CA MET A 37 7.41 -0.12 -24.44
C MET A 37 7.36 0.99 -25.47
N THR A 38 6.18 1.24 -26.06
CA THR A 38 5.96 2.44 -26.86
C THR A 38 6.15 3.69 -25.99
N PRO A 39 6.54 4.85 -26.54
CA PRO A 39 6.67 6.08 -25.73
C PRO A 39 5.39 6.44 -24.98
N GLU A 40 4.22 6.19 -25.57
CA GLU A 40 2.91 6.43 -24.96
C GLU A 40 2.67 5.49 -23.78
N ASP A 41 2.88 4.19 -23.98
CA ASP A 41 2.75 3.20 -22.90
C ASP A 41 3.74 3.45 -21.77
N ALA A 42 5.00 3.77 -22.09
CA ALA A 42 6.03 4.08 -21.10
C ALA A 42 5.64 5.30 -20.25
N LEU A 43 5.08 6.35 -20.87
CA LEU A 43 4.62 7.55 -20.18
C LEU A 43 3.42 7.25 -19.27
N MET A 44 2.40 6.55 -19.79
CA MET A 44 1.19 6.21 -19.03
C MET A 44 1.53 5.31 -17.83
N HIS A 45 2.29 4.24 -18.06
CA HIS A 45 2.67 3.32 -16.98
C HIS A 45 3.64 3.96 -15.98
N MET A 46 4.51 4.89 -16.41
CA MET A 46 5.35 5.64 -15.47
C MET A 46 4.50 6.41 -14.46
N PHE A 47 3.50 7.16 -14.92
CA PHE A 47 2.62 7.91 -14.02
C PHE A 47 1.94 7.00 -13.00
N THR A 48 1.44 5.85 -13.45
CA THR A 48 0.67 4.95 -12.59
C THR A 48 1.54 4.01 -11.75
N THR A 49 2.81 3.76 -12.15
CA THR A 49 3.78 3.00 -11.35
C THR A 49 4.32 3.83 -10.17
N VAL A 50 4.79 5.06 -10.43
CA VAL A 50 5.41 5.89 -9.39
C VAL A 50 4.38 6.45 -8.42
N SER A 51 3.15 6.70 -8.87
CA SER A 51 2.04 7.08 -7.99
C SER A 51 1.41 5.90 -7.25
N LEU A 52 1.80 4.66 -7.57
CA LEU A 52 1.18 3.42 -7.09
C LEU A 52 -0.34 3.40 -7.40
N GLY A 53 -0.70 3.80 -8.62
CA GLY A 53 -2.08 3.90 -9.07
C GLY A 53 -2.56 2.74 -9.94
N GLY A 54 -1.65 1.99 -10.60
CA GLY A 54 -1.91 0.73 -11.31
C GLY A 54 -2.86 0.77 -12.51
N LEU A 55 -3.18 1.96 -12.99
CA LEU A 55 -4.02 2.11 -14.17
C LEU A 55 -3.23 1.76 -15.43
N SER A 56 -3.83 0.98 -16.31
CA SER A 56 -3.26 0.61 -17.61
C SER A 56 -4.26 0.91 -18.72
N PRO A 57 -3.82 1.35 -19.90
CA PRO A 57 -4.68 1.47 -21.08
C PRO A 57 -5.06 0.11 -21.69
N HIS A 58 -4.44 -0.99 -21.21
CA HIS A 58 -4.69 -2.34 -21.71
C HIS A 58 -5.55 -3.13 -20.74
N ASP A 59 -6.60 -3.82 -21.23
CA ASP A 59 -7.51 -4.64 -20.42
C ASP A 59 -6.79 -5.78 -19.67
N ALA A 60 -5.72 -6.34 -20.26
CA ALA A 60 -4.88 -7.35 -19.62
C ALA A 60 -3.93 -6.75 -18.58
N SER A 61 -4.06 -5.47 -18.23
CA SER A 61 -3.17 -4.74 -17.33
C SER A 61 -1.70 -4.93 -17.72
N PHE A 62 -0.79 -5.10 -16.75
CA PHE A 62 0.64 -5.28 -17.04
C PHE A 62 0.96 -6.62 -17.75
N GLY A 63 0.06 -7.60 -17.64
CA GLY A 63 0.14 -8.88 -18.35
C GLY A 63 0.13 -8.77 -19.88
N TYR A 64 -0.29 -7.63 -20.44
CA TYR A 64 -0.24 -7.33 -21.87
C TYR A 64 1.17 -7.44 -22.45
N PHE A 65 2.17 -6.94 -21.75
CA PHE A 65 3.54 -6.86 -22.27
C PHE A 65 4.28 -8.19 -22.26
N LYS A 66 3.91 -9.15 -21.42
CA LYS A 66 4.52 -10.50 -21.30
C LYS A 66 6.06 -10.48 -21.20
N SER A 67 6.63 -9.40 -20.70
CA SER A 67 8.07 -9.14 -20.62
C SER A 67 8.59 -9.20 -19.19
N PRO A 68 9.45 -10.18 -18.85
CA PRO A 68 10.05 -10.25 -17.51
C PRO A 68 10.87 -9.01 -17.16
N LEU A 69 11.50 -8.38 -18.16
CA LEU A 69 12.30 -7.16 -17.92
C LEU A 69 11.41 -5.98 -17.51
N MET A 70 10.29 -5.78 -18.20
CA MET A 70 9.33 -4.72 -17.84
C MET A 70 8.74 -4.95 -16.43
N GLU A 71 8.43 -6.20 -16.10
CA GLU A 71 7.96 -6.57 -14.76
C GLU A 71 9.00 -6.30 -13.68
N CYS A 72 10.28 -6.60 -13.92
CA CYS A 72 11.35 -6.28 -12.98
C CYS A 72 11.52 -4.76 -12.77
N ILE A 73 11.40 -3.96 -13.85
CA ILE A 73 11.44 -2.50 -13.76
C ILE A 73 10.25 -2.00 -12.94
N ALA A 74 9.04 -2.51 -13.20
CA ALA A 74 7.85 -2.17 -12.43
C ALA A 74 8.03 -2.50 -10.94
N ILE A 75 8.46 -3.73 -10.60
CA ILE A 75 8.74 -4.15 -9.22
C ILE A 75 9.71 -3.18 -8.55
N PHE A 76 10.80 -2.84 -9.23
CA PHE A 76 11.82 -1.93 -8.69
C PHE A 76 11.23 -0.55 -8.34
N PHE A 77 10.48 0.06 -9.27
CA PHE A 77 9.89 1.37 -9.01
C PHE A 77 8.71 1.33 -8.02
N MET A 78 7.91 0.26 -7.99
CA MET A 78 6.88 0.06 -6.97
C MET A 78 7.50 -0.06 -5.56
N LEU A 79 8.62 -0.77 -5.42
CA LEU A 79 9.36 -0.85 -4.15
C LEU A 79 9.92 0.51 -3.73
N LEU A 80 10.50 1.28 -4.66
CA LEU A 80 10.98 2.64 -4.37
C LEU A 80 9.82 3.56 -3.95
N ALA A 81 8.71 3.54 -4.69
CA ALA A 81 7.56 4.40 -4.44
C ALA A 81 6.81 4.04 -3.13
N SER A 82 6.91 2.80 -2.67
CA SER A 82 6.33 2.35 -1.39
C SER A 82 7.04 2.86 -0.15
N CYS A 83 8.27 3.39 -0.29
CA CYS A 83 9.04 3.95 0.80
C CYS A 83 8.78 5.45 0.99
N ASN A 84 9.22 5.98 2.13
CA ASN A 84 9.07 7.39 2.46
C ASN A 84 9.97 8.27 1.56
N PHE A 85 9.36 9.15 0.76
CA PHE A 85 10.08 10.07 -0.14
C PHE A 85 11.00 11.04 0.60
N ALA A 86 10.70 11.37 1.86
CA ALA A 86 11.55 12.22 2.68
C ALA A 86 12.91 11.58 2.96
N LEU A 87 12.99 10.25 3.10
CA LEU A 87 14.26 9.54 3.29
C LEU A 87 15.16 9.68 2.06
N TYR A 88 14.60 9.56 0.85
CA TYR A 88 15.34 9.77 -0.39
C TYR A 88 15.87 11.20 -0.52
N PHE A 89 15.02 12.19 -0.22
CA PHE A 89 15.42 13.58 -0.25
C PHE A 89 16.60 13.86 0.71
N ILE A 90 16.54 13.35 1.94
CA ILE A 90 17.61 13.50 2.92
C ILE A 90 18.89 12.78 2.46
N ALA A 91 18.76 11.56 1.91
CA ALA A 91 19.89 10.79 1.43
C ALA A 91 20.59 11.48 0.25
N LEU A 92 19.83 11.99 -0.72
CA LEU A 92 20.35 12.74 -1.87
C LEU A 92 21.02 14.07 -1.45
N ARG A 93 20.38 14.84 -0.56
CA ARG A 93 20.89 16.14 -0.11
C ARG A 93 22.17 16.01 0.73
N LYS A 94 22.25 14.97 1.57
CA LYS A 94 23.40 14.78 2.48
C LYS A 94 24.47 13.86 1.90
N GLY A 95 24.23 13.22 0.74
CA GLY A 95 25.14 12.20 0.17
C GLY A 95 25.30 10.95 1.06
N ASN A 96 24.41 10.76 2.05
CA ASN A 96 24.54 9.70 3.04
C ASN A 96 23.35 8.73 3.00
N TRP A 97 23.56 7.58 2.36
CA TRP A 97 22.57 6.51 2.25
C TRP A 97 22.49 5.61 3.49
N HIS A 98 23.40 5.77 4.44
CA HIS A 98 23.43 4.91 5.64
C HIS A 98 22.18 5.10 6.51
N GLY A 99 21.68 6.34 6.62
CA GLY A 99 20.44 6.65 7.33
C GLY A 99 19.21 6.00 6.70
N PHE A 100 19.17 5.94 5.36
CA PHE A 100 18.12 5.27 4.60
C PHE A 100 18.05 3.77 4.95
N TRP A 101 19.17 3.05 4.89
CA TRP A 101 19.22 1.62 5.18
C TRP A 101 19.02 1.28 6.66
N ARG A 102 19.17 2.25 7.57
CA ARG A 102 18.91 2.07 9.02
C ARG A 102 17.48 2.38 9.43
N ASP A 103 16.70 2.99 8.58
CA ASP A 103 15.30 3.29 8.89
C ASP A 103 14.50 2.00 9.12
N ILE A 104 13.81 1.94 10.27
CA ILE A 104 13.11 0.72 10.70
C ILE A 104 11.84 0.49 9.88
N GLU A 105 11.18 1.58 9.46
CA GLU A 105 9.96 1.51 8.65
C GLU A 105 10.29 1.00 7.26
N MET A 106 11.31 1.59 6.60
CA MET A 106 11.77 1.16 5.29
C MET A 106 12.17 -0.32 5.28
N ARG A 107 12.97 -0.76 6.28
CA ARG A 107 13.36 -2.17 6.39
C ARG A 107 12.18 -3.10 6.59
N ALA A 108 11.23 -2.72 7.46
CA ALA A 108 10.02 -3.52 7.67
C ALA A 108 9.17 -3.59 6.40
N THR A 109 8.99 -2.48 5.68
CA THR A 109 8.30 -2.44 4.37
C THR A 109 8.96 -3.39 3.36
N MET A 110 10.29 -3.30 3.17
CA MET A 110 11.02 -4.16 2.24
C MET A 110 10.93 -5.63 2.62
N VAL A 111 11.11 -5.96 3.90
CA VAL A 111 10.99 -7.35 4.38
C VAL A 111 9.58 -7.89 4.18
N THR A 112 8.56 -7.09 4.42
CA THR A 112 7.17 -7.50 4.23
C THR A 112 6.83 -7.71 2.76
N LEU A 113 7.25 -6.82 1.87
CA LEU A 113 6.98 -6.92 0.43
C LEU A 113 7.72 -8.08 -0.22
N VAL A 114 9.03 -8.15 -0.01
CA VAL A 114 9.87 -9.21 -0.60
C VAL A 114 9.55 -10.56 0.07
N GLY A 115 9.44 -10.59 1.38
CA GLY A 115 9.09 -11.80 2.13
C GLY A 115 7.70 -12.33 1.75
N GLY A 116 6.70 -11.45 1.63
CA GLY A 116 5.36 -11.82 1.16
C GLY A 116 5.38 -12.40 -0.25
N GLY A 117 6.14 -11.78 -1.16
CA GLY A 117 6.33 -12.30 -2.53
C GLY A 117 6.97 -13.70 -2.55
N LEU A 118 7.99 -13.91 -1.73
CA LEU A 118 8.63 -15.23 -1.60
C LEU A 118 7.70 -16.27 -1.00
N VAL A 119 6.90 -15.93 0.00
CA VAL A 119 5.90 -16.86 0.60
C VAL A 119 4.89 -17.32 -0.44
N VAL A 120 4.35 -16.40 -1.25
CA VAL A 120 3.39 -16.76 -2.30
C VAL A 120 4.08 -17.55 -3.42
N ALA A 121 5.28 -17.17 -3.84
CA ALA A 121 6.05 -17.92 -4.83
C ALA A 121 6.31 -19.37 -4.39
N LEU A 122 6.74 -19.57 -3.16
CA LEU A 122 6.94 -20.91 -2.58
C LEU A 122 5.64 -21.71 -2.51
N LEU A 123 4.53 -21.07 -2.14
CA LEU A 123 3.21 -21.71 -2.11
C LEU A 123 2.79 -22.18 -3.50
N LEU A 124 2.93 -21.33 -4.53
CA LEU A 124 2.56 -21.66 -5.92
C LEU A 124 3.41 -22.82 -6.46
N TRP A 125 4.70 -22.82 -6.16
CA TRP A 125 5.57 -23.93 -6.52
C TRP A 125 5.22 -25.21 -5.77
N ALA A 126 5.07 -25.17 -4.43
CA ALA A 126 4.78 -26.33 -3.62
C ALA A 126 3.41 -26.98 -3.95
N LYS A 127 2.46 -26.18 -4.44
CA LYS A 127 1.15 -26.66 -4.91
C LYS A 127 1.16 -27.12 -6.38
N GLY A 128 2.31 -27.03 -7.08
CA GLY A 128 2.44 -27.45 -8.46
C GLY A 128 1.67 -26.55 -9.46
N VAL A 129 1.31 -25.31 -9.07
CA VAL A 129 0.59 -24.37 -9.95
C VAL A 129 1.49 -23.88 -11.07
N TYR A 130 2.75 -23.59 -10.73
CA TYR A 130 3.77 -23.12 -11.69
C TYR A 130 5.14 -23.73 -11.38
N GLU A 131 6.00 -23.76 -12.38
CA GLU A 131 7.43 -24.06 -12.21
C GLU A 131 8.13 -23.01 -11.34
N PRO A 132 9.24 -23.35 -10.65
CA PRO A 132 9.86 -22.50 -9.64
C PRO A 132 10.15 -21.07 -10.10
N LEU A 133 10.74 -20.90 -11.29
CA LEU A 133 11.10 -19.59 -11.83
C LEU A 133 9.84 -18.77 -12.21
N HIS A 134 8.83 -19.44 -12.76
CA HIS A 134 7.57 -18.82 -13.13
C HIS A 134 6.75 -18.44 -11.90
N ALA A 135 6.71 -19.31 -10.88
CA ALA A 135 6.11 -19.03 -9.57
C ALA A 135 6.76 -17.83 -8.88
N LEU A 136 8.11 -17.74 -8.93
CA LEU A 136 8.83 -16.59 -8.38
C LEU A 136 8.46 -15.29 -9.10
N ARG A 137 8.46 -15.29 -10.43
CA ARG A 137 8.15 -14.13 -11.26
C ARG A 137 6.73 -13.62 -10.99
N LEU A 138 5.71 -14.49 -11.14
CA LEU A 138 4.32 -14.11 -10.97
C LEU A 138 3.97 -13.81 -9.51
N GLY A 139 4.48 -14.60 -8.58
CA GLY A 139 4.28 -14.39 -7.14
C GLY A 139 4.84 -13.05 -6.68
N MET A 140 6.10 -12.76 -7.01
CA MET A 140 6.73 -11.48 -6.65
C MET A 140 6.01 -10.29 -7.25
N PHE A 141 5.69 -10.33 -8.55
CA PHE A 141 5.04 -9.20 -9.22
C PHE A 141 3.66 -8.89 -8.61
N ASN A 142 2.77 -9.89 -8.56
CA ASN A 142 1.40 -9.67 -8.11
C ASN A 142 1.32 -9.35 -6.62
N VAL A 143 2.17 -9.97 -5.78
CA VAL A 143 2.25 -9.61 -4.34
C VAL A 143 2.73 -8.19 -4.16
N ILE A 144 3.83 -7.78 -4.79
CA ILE A 144 4.35 -6.41 -4.65
C ILE A 144 3.34 -5.41 -5.19
N SER A 145 2.74 -5.68 -6.35
CA SER A 145 1.74 -4.81 -6.94
C SER A 145 0.53 -4.60 -6.03
N LEU A 146 -0.06 -5.66 -5.50
CA LEU A 146 -1.24 -5.52 -4.64
C LEU A 146 -0.87 -4.99 -3.25
N ALA A 147 0.23 -5.46 -2.65
CA ALA A 147 0.68 -5.03 -1.33
C ALA A 147 1.13 -3.57 -1.29
N THR A 148 1.70 -3.03 -2.36
CA THR A 148 2.03 -1.59 -2.48
C THR A 148 0.82 -0.73 -2.85
N THR A 149 -0.37 -1.35 -2.98
CA THR A 149 -1.61 -0.69 -3.43
C THR A 149 -1.55 -0.16 -4.87
N THR A 150 -0.62 -0.69 -5.68
CA THR A 150 -0.52 -0.32 -7.10
C THR A 150 -1.69 -0.89 -7.89
N GLY A 151 -1.93 -2.22 -7.84
CA GLY A 151 -3.06 -2.84 -8.52
C GLY A 151 -2.79 -3.25 -9.97
N TYR A 152 -1.54 -3.38 -10.41
CA TYR A 152 -1.25 -4.09 -11.67
C TYR A 152 -1.42 -5.60 -11.51
N SER A 153 -1.86 -6.28 -12.56
CA SER A 153 -1.92 -7.73 -12.63
C SER A 153 -1.17 -8.28 -13.85
N THR A 154 -0.49 -9.43 -13.64
CA THR A 154 0.15 -10.19 -14.73
C THR A 154 -0.46 -11.58 -14.90
N ALA A 155 -1.31 -12.00 -13.96
CA ALA A 155 -2.02 -13.27 -13.99
C ALA A 155 -3.35 -13.16 -13.24
N ASP A 156 -4.30 -14.01 -13.58
CA ASP A 156 -5.51 -14.16 -12.78
C ASP A 156 -5.21 -15.01 -11.54
N PHE A 157 -4.98 -14.32 -10.42
CA PHE A 157 -4.69 -14.97 -9.14
C PHE A 157 -5.92 -15.50 -8.42
N LEU A 158 -7.15 -15.34 -8.95
CA LEU A 158 -8.33 -16.00 -8.39
C LEU A 158 -8.25 -17.52 -8.53
N GLY A 159 -7.56 -18.02 -9.57
CA GLY A 159 -7.27 -19.44 -9.73
C GLY A 159 -6.16 -19.99 -8.84
N TRP A 160 -5.49 -19.15 -8.04
CA TRP A 160 -4.45 -19.59 -7.13
C TRP A 160 -5.03 -20.19 -5.84
N PRO A 161 -4.22 -20.92 -5.03
CA PRO A 161 -4.68 -21.38 -3.72
C PRO A 161 -5.24 -20.20 -2.90
N VAL A 162 -6.40 -20.39 -2.26
CA VAL A 162 -7.20 -19.34 -1.59
C VAL A 162 -6.37 -18.46 -0.63
N PHE A 163 -5.35 -19.05 -0.01
CA PHE A 163 -4.42 -18.30 0.85
C PHE A 163 -3.76 -17.12 0.13
N ALA A 164 -3.30 -17.32 -1.13
CA ALA A 164 -2.52 -16.32 -1.83
C ALA A 164 -3.29 -15.01 -2.07
N PRO A 165 -4.47 -14.99 -2.72
CA PRO A 165 -5.19 -13.74 -2.97
C PRO A 165 -5.65 -13.06 -1.67
N VAL A 166 -6.07 -13.82 -0.65
CA VAL A 166 -6.45 -13.25 0.65
C VAL A 166 -5.24 -12.64 1.36
N PHE A 167 -4.10 -13.32 1.36
CA PHE A 167 -2.85 -12.84 1.95
C PHE A 167 -2.36 -11.55 1.28
N MET A 168 -2.40 -11.49 -0.06
CA MET A 168 -2.03 -10.29 -0.83
C MET A 168 -2.94 -9.11 -0.48
N LEU A 169 -4.25 -9.32 -0.39
CA LEU A 169 -5.20 -8.28 -0.02
C LEU A 169 -4.98 -7.79 1.43
N MET A 170 -4.62 -8.69 2.36
CA MET A 170 -4.27 -8.27 3.74
C MET A 170 -2.97 -7.46 3.77
N LEU A 171 -1.97 -7.82 2.98
CA LEU A 171 -0.72 -7.07 2.88
C LEU A 171 -0.93 -5.65 2.35
N SER A 172 -1.90 -5.42 1.44
CA SER A 172 -2.17 -4.09 0.89
C SER A 172 -2.55 -3.06 1.96
N GLY A 173 -3.07 -3.51 3.11
CA GLY A 173 -3.36 -2.64 4.23
C GLY A 173 -2.13 -2.08 4.95
N VAL A 174 -1.03 -2.83 4.99
CA VAL A 174 0.08 -2.54 5.92
C VAL A 174 1.43 -2.32 5.26
N ALA A 175 1.62 -2.74 4.01
CA ALA A 175 2.94 -2.85 3.41
C ALA A 175 3.51 -1.53 2.83
N THR A 176 2.83 -0.39 2.97
CA THR A 176 3.32 0.91 2.47
C THR A 176 3.85 1.79 3.60
N GLY A 177 4.92 2.54 3.34
CA GLY A 177 5.53 3.46 4.30
C GLY A 177 4.76 4.78 4.46
N ALA A 178 4.89 5.42 5.62
CA ALA A 178 4.41 6.77 5.83
C ALA A 178 5.18 7.75 4.94
N GLY A 179 4.47 8.64 4.22
CA GLY A 179 5.10 9.55 3.26
C GLY A 179 5.46 8.89 1.92
N SER A 180 4.94 7.69 1.63
CA SER A 180 4.90 7.05 0.31
C SER A 180 3.65 7.47 -0.46
N THR A 181 3.60 7.13 -1.75
CA THR A 181 2.42 7.36 -2.60
C THR A 181 1.31 6.33 -2.39
N GLY A 182 1.57 5.19 -1.73
CA GLY A 182 0.59 4.12 -1.50
C GLY A 182 -0.49 4.44 -0.48
N GLY A 183 -1.58 3.68 -0.51
CA GLY A 183 -2.71 3.75 0.42
C GLY A 183 -2.54 2.89 1.69
N GLY A 184 -3.65 2.55 2.35
CA GLY A 184 -3.71 1.65 3.49
C GLY A 184 -3.34 2.25 4.85
N ILE A 185 -3.22 1.39 5.86
CA ILE A 185 -2.98 1.75 7.28
C ILE A 185 -1.59 2.35 7.50
N LYS A 186 -0.62 2.00 6.66
CA LYS A 186 0.82 2.34 6.71
C LYS A 186 1.63 1.52 7.72
N MET A 187 2.85 1.16 7.30
CA MET A 187 3.78 0.33 8.07
C MET A 187 4.12 0.95 9.44
N ALA A 188 4.32 2.27 9.51
CA ALA A 188 4.63 2.95 10.77
C ALA A 188 3.56 2.72 11.84
N ARG A 189 2.26 2.81 11.47
CA ARG A 189 1.15 2.57 12.41
C ARG A 189 1.12 1.12 12.86
N MET A 190 1.32 0.17 11.95
CA MET A 190 1.40 -1.26 12.28
C MET A 190 2.57 -1.57 13.25
N LEU A 191 3.75 -1.01 13.02
CA LEU A 191 4.90 -1.16 13.92
C LEU A 191 4.61 -0.60 15.32
N ILE A 192 3.93 0.56 15.42
CA ILE A 192 3.51 1.13 16.71
C ILE A 192 2.56 0.19 17.41
N LEU A 193 1.55 -0.34 16.72
CA LEU A 193 0.54 -1.26 17.30
C LEU A 193 1.18 -2.55 17.81
N LEU A 194 2.05 -3.18 17.01
CA LEU A 194 2.75 -4.41 17.42
C LEU A 194 3.61 -4.18 18.66
N LYS A 195 4.33 -3.05 18.73
CA LYS A 195 5.14 -2.70 19.90
C LYS A 195 4.29 -2.34 21.11
N GLN A 196 3.15 -1.68 20.89
CA GLN A 196 2.18 -1.39 21.95
C GLN A 196 1.57 -2.68 22.50
N ALA A 197 1.16 -3.60 21.63
CA ALA A 197 0.64 -4.90 22.04
C ALA A 197 1.69 -5.66 22.88
N LYS A 198 2.95 -5.69 22.42
CA LYS A 198 4.06 -6.28 23.20
C LYS A 198 4.23 -5.61 24.55
N ARG A 199 4.13 -4.28 24.64
CA ARG A 199 4.20 -3.53 25.91
C ARG A 199 3.09 -3.95 26.86
N GLU A 200 1.84 -4.04 26.38
CA GLU A 200 0.71 -4.45 27.23
C GLU A 200 0.85 -5.90 27.71
N MET A 201 1.31 -6.82 26.85
CA MET A 201 1.60 -8.20 27.25
C MET A 201 2.66 -8.26 28.37
N THR A 202 3.73 -7.43 28.27
CA THR A 202 4.75 -7.37 29.32
C THR A 202 4.18 -6.79 30.62
N ARG A 203 3.29 -5.79 30.54
CA ARG A 203 2.65 -5.19 31.72
C ARG A 203 1.71 -6.13 32.46
N ILE A 204 1.08 -7.07 31.75
CA ILE A 204 0.27 -8.12 32.40
C ILE A 204 1.14 -8.99 33.31
N VAL A 205 2.35 -9.34 32.86
CA VAL A 205 3.28 -10.18 33.62
C VAL A 205 4.07 -9.36 34.67
N HIS A 206 4.43 -8.12 34.32
CA HIS A 206 5.22 -7.22 35.17
C HIS A 206 4.55 -5.84 35.25
N PRO A 207 3.55 -5.64 36.13
CA PRO A 207 2.72 -4.42 36.19
C PRO A 207 3.52 -3.11 36.40
N ASN A 208 4.64 -3.18 37.09
CA ASN A 208 5.49 -2.04 37.39
C ASN A 208 6.58 -1.77 36.34
N ALA A 209 6.62 -2.54 35.26
CA ALA A 209 7.63 -2.36 34.21
C ALA A 209 7.37 -1.09 33.39
N VAL A 210 8.35 -0.18 33.37
CA VAL A 210 8.31 1.04 32.56
C VAL A 210 8.98 0.75 31.21
N GLN A 211 8.18 0.47 30.20
CA GLN A 211 8.66 0.19 28.84
C GLN A 211 8.11 1.23 27.85
N PRO A 212 8.93 2.18 27.38
CA PRO A 212 8.50 3.11 26.34
C PRO A 212 8.43 2.41 24.97
N VAL A 213 7.40 2.71 24.19
CA VAL A 213 7.33 2.28 22.78
C VAL A 213 8.34 3.09 21.98
N ARG A 214 9.23 2.42 21.23
CA ARG A 214 10.28 3.07 20.42
C ARG A 214 10.18 2.67 18.97
N LEU A 215 10.24 3.64 18.05
CA LEU A 215 10.47 3.44 16.62
C LEU A 215 11.92 3.82 16.30
N GLY A 216 12.77 2.83 16.11
CA GLY A 216 14.22 3.07 16.04
C GLY A 216 14.76 3.71 17.31
N ALA A 217 15.41 4.87 17.18
CA ALA A 217 15.95 5.65 18.30
C ALA A 217 14.90 6.58 18.95
N VAL A 218 13.73 6.76 18.34
CA VAL A 218 12.72 7.73 18.78
C VAL A 218 11.71 7.06 19.72
N VAL A 219 11.48 7.66 20.90
CA VAL A 219 10.40 7.27 21.80
C VAL A 219 9.09 7.85 21.27
N VAL A 220 8.08 7.00 21.13
CA VAL A 220 6.74 7.38 20.66
C VAL A 220 5.92 7.88 21.86
N ASP A 221 5.39 9.11 21.77
CA ASP A 221 4.50 9.67 22.78
C ASP A 221 3.20 8.84 22.87
N ASN A 222 2.68 8.67 24.08
CA ASN A 222 1.41 7.99 24.32
C ASN A 222 0.25 8.65 23.56
N ARG A 223 0.26 9.96 23.36
CA ARG A 223 -0.76 10.66 22.54
C ARG A 223 -0.80 10.14 21.09
N VAL A 224 0.38 9.88 20.50
CA VAL A 224 0.47 9.30 19.15
C VAL A 224 -0.06 7.86 19.16
N ILE A 225 0.27 7.08 20.19
CA ILE A 225 -0.23 5.70 20.32
C ILE A 225 -1.76 5.69 20.39
N PHE A 226 -2.37 6.54 21.25
CA PHE A 226 -3.83 6.66 21.33
C PHE A 226 -4.47 7.13 19.99
N SER A 227 -3.83 8.05 19.28
CA SER A 227 -4.30 8.47 17.95
C SER A 227 -4.28 7.31 16.94
N VAL A 228 -3.25 6.46 16.99
CA VAL A 228 -3.17 5.26 16.13
C VAL A 228 -4.23 4.23 16.51
N LEU A 229 -4.50 4.02 17.80
CA LEU A 229 -5.57 3.12 18.27
C LEU A 229 -6.95 3.63 17.82
N ALA A 230 -7.21 4.94 17.97
CA ALA A 230 -8.45 5.56 17.49
C ALA A 230 -8.61 5.42 15.97
N PHE A 231 -7.52 5.64 15.21
CA PHE A 231 -7.51 5.41 13.77
C PHE A 231 -7.89 3.96 13.41
N MET A 232 -7.32 2.96 14.11
CA MET A 232 -7.61 1.55 13.84
C MET A 232 -9.05 1.18 14.15
N LEU A 233 -9.63 1.74 15.22
CA LEU A 233 -11.04 1.55 15.56
C LEU A 233 -11.93 2.11 14.43
N MET A 234 -11.68 3.34 14.00
CA MET A 234 -12.45 3.98 12.93
C MET A 234 -12.26 3.29 11.59
N TYR A 235 -11.04 2.83 11.30
CA TYR A 235 -10.76 2.03 10.11
C TYR A 235 -11.56 0.74 10.08
N GLY A 236 -11.54 -0.04 11.17
CA GLY A 236 -12.32 -1.27 11.29
C GLY A 236 -13.83 -1.03 11.17
N ALA A 237 -14.34 0.02 11.85
CA ALA A 237 -15.73 0.43 11.76
C ALA A 237 -16.12 0.80 10.32
N THR A 238 -15.29 1.56 9.61
CA THR A 238 -15.51 1.92 8.21
C THR A 238 -15.60 0.70 7.31
N VAL A 239 -14.66 -0.23 7.42
CA VAL A 239 -14.67 -1.47 6.64
C VAL A 239 -15.94 -2.27 6.91
N ILE A 240 -16.33 -2.43 8.18
CA ILE A 240 -17.54 -3.18 8.55
C ILE A 240 -18.79 -2.48 7.98
N VAL A 241 -18.95 -1.17 8.20
CA VAL A 241 -20.15 -0.43 7.75
C VAL A 241 -20.27 -0.47 6.23
N LEU A 242 -19.21 -0.18 5.49
CA LEU A 242 -19.26 -0.18 4.03
C LEU A 242 -19.51 -1.62 3.48
N SER A 243 -18.92 -2.64 4.10
CA SER A 243 -19.19 -4.03 3.70
C SER A 243 -20.65 -4.41 3.96
N MET A 244 -21.24 -4.00 5.10
CA MET A 244 -22.65 -4.24 5.39
C MET A 244 -23.57 -3.53 4.38
N LEU A 245 -23.23 -2.30 3.96
CA LEU A 245 -23.99 -1.58 2.92
C LEU A 245 -23.97 -2.32 1.59
N LEU A 246 -22.82 -2.92 1.20
CA LEU A 246 -22.74 -3.74 -0.01
C LEU A 246 -23.52 -5.06 0.11
N LEU A 247 -23.49 -5.70 1.27
CA LEU A 247 -24.24 -6.93 1.53
C LEU A 247 -25.76 -6.71 1.50
N LEU A 248 -26.27 -5.52 1.84
CA LEU A 248 -27.68 -5.17 1.68
C LEU A 248 -28.19 -5.20 0.23
N THR A 249 -27.27 -5.24 -0.73
CA THR A 249 -27.57 -5.30 -2.18
C THR A 249 -27.39 -6.72 -2.75
N ASP A 250 -27.44 -7.75 -1.93
CA ASP A 250 -27.30 -9.16 -2.29
C ASP A 250 -25.96 -9.49 -3.01
N LEU A 251 -24.91 -8.67 -2.80
CA LEU A 251 -23.58 -8.97 -3.28
C LEU A 251 -22.96 -10.07 -2.43
N ASP A 252 -22.26 -11.02 -3.06
CA ASP A 252 -21.61 -12.12 -2.33
C ASP A 252 -20.56 -11.59 -1.32
N PRO A 253 -20.42 -12.24 -0.16
CA PRO A 253 -19.59 -11.73 0.95
C PRO A 253 -18.12 -11.53 0.57
N LEU A 254 -17.55 -12.40 -0.27
CA LEU A 254 -16.16 -12.28 -0.70
C LEU A 254 -15.96 -11.02 -1.56
N THR A 255 -16.85 -10.81 -2.54
CA THR A 255 -16.80 -9.61 -3.40
C THR A 255 -17.06 -8.35 -2.57
N ALA A 256 -18.07 -8.32 -1.70
CA ALA A 256 -18.42 -7.16 -0.88
C ALA A 256 -17.24 -6.74 0.02
N PHE A 257 -16.70 -7.67 0.80
CA PHE A 257 -15.59 -7.39 1.71
C PHE A 257 -14.31 -6.99 0.98
N SER A 258 -13.94 -7.71 -0.08
CA SER A 258 -12.73 -7.41 -0.84
C SER A 258 -12.83 -6.12 -1.65
N ALA A 259 -14.01 -5.79 -2.20
CA ALA A 259 -14.24 -4.52 -2.89
C ALA A 259 -14.06 -3.33 -1.94
N VAL A 260 -14.59 -3.43 -0.71
CA VAL A 260 -14.40 -2.39 0.31
C VAL A 260 -12.93 -2.28 0.71
N LEU A 261 -12.23 -3.39 0.99
CA LEU A 261 -10.81 -3.34 1.32
C LEU A 261 -9.97 -2.74 0.18
N ALA A 262 -10.21 -3.20 -1.07
CA ALA A 262 -9.53 -2.66 -2.24
C ALA A 262 -9.77 -1.16 -2.42
N SER A 263 -11.00 -0.69 -2.13
CA SER A 263 -11.37 0.73 -2.19
C SER A 263 -10.72 1.54 -1.08
N VAL A 264 -10.80 1.11 0.18
CA VAL A 264 -10.21 1.82 1.33
C VAL A 264 -8.68 1.83 1.26
N HIS A 265 -8.05 0.77 0.72
CA HIS A 265 -6.61 0.75 0.48
C HIS A 265 -6.21 1.52 -0.79
N CYS A 266 -7.15 1.87 -1.67
CA CYS A 266 -6.90 2.43 -3.01
C CYS A 266 -6.05 1.47 -3.87
N ALA A 267 -6.24 0.15 -3.72
CA ALA A 267 -5.49 -0.88 -4.44
C ALA A 267 -6.10 -1.25 -5.81
N GLY A 268 -7.39 -0.95 -6.00
CA GLY A 268 -8.08 -1.10 -7.29
C GLY A 268 -8.46 -2.52 -7.68
N ILE A 269 -7.89 -3.57 -7.09
CA ILE A 269 -8.21 -4.97 -7.36
C ILE A 269 -8.74 -5.61 -6.08
N GLY A 270 -9.96 -6.17 -6.16
CA GLY A 270 -10.56 -6.99 -5.11
C GLY A 270 -10.50 -8.49 -5.45
N LEU A 271 -11.44 -9.25 -4.89
CA LEU A 271 -11.61 -10.68 -5.14
C LEU A 271 -13.04 -10.94 -5.64
N GLY A 272 -13.32 -12.16 -6.09
CA GLY A 272 -14.62 -12.51 -6.64
C GLY A 272 -14.93 -11.72 -7.93
N ARG A 273 -16.07 -11.05 -7.99
CA ARG A 273 -16.52 -10.32 -9.20
C ARG A 273 -15.67 -9.10 -9.55
N VAL A 274 -14.89 -8.55 -8.62
CA VAL A 274 -14.01 -7.39 -8.80
C VAL A 274 -12.53 -7.81 -8.79
N GLY A 275 -12.25 -9.02 -9.26
CA GLY A 275 -10.92 -9.61 -9.32
C GLY A 275 -10.05 -9.08 -10.47
N PRO A 276 -8.84 -9.64 -10.65
CA PRO A 276 -7.84 -9.16 -11.61
C PRO A 276 -8.23 -9.32 -13.09
N SER A 277 -9.13 -10.26 -13.40
CA SER A 277 -9.65 -10.51 -14.75
C SER A 277 -11.00 -9.82 -15.00
N SER A 278 -11.50 -9.05 -14.06
CA SER A 278 -12.75 -8.32 -14.12
C SER A 278 -12.55 -6.84 -13.75
N ASN A 279 -13.62 -6.07 -13.72
CA ASN A 279 -13.57 -4.66 -13.36
C ASN A 279 -14.78 -4.28 -12.49
N PHE A 280 -14.77 -3.08 -11.94
CA PHE A 280 -15.85 -2.57 -11.10
C PHE A 280 -17.14 -2.22 -11.87
N ALA A 281 -17.14 -2.27 -13.22
CA ALA A 281 -18.35 -2.02 -14.02
C ALA A 281 -19.45 -3.08 -13.85
N VAL A 282 -19.13 -4.23 -13.24
CA VAL A 282 -20.12 -5.26 -12.87
C VAL A 282 -20.96 -4.87 -11.65
N LEU A 283 -20.56 -3.83 -10.92
CA LEU A 283 -21.27 -3.33 -9.75
C LEU A 283 -22.35 -2.34 -10.14
N THR A 284 -23.44 -2.28 -9.35
CA THR A 284 -24.49 -1.29 -9.52
C THR A 284 -24.02 0.11 -9.13
N ASP A 285 -24.71 1.16 -9.58
CA ASP A 285 -24.34 2.54 -9.23
C ASP A 285 -24.27 2.79 -7.73
N PHE A 286 -25.19 2.23 -6.94
CA PHE A 286 -25.16 2.33 -5.48
C PHE A 286 -23.88 1.67 -4.92
N GLN A 287 -23.53 0.49 -5.38
CA GLN A 287 -22.30 -0.21 -4.93
C GLN A 287 -21.05 0.57 -5.31
N LEU A 288 -21.02 1.19 -6.49
CA LEU A 288 -19.93 2.07 -6.94
C LEU A 288 -19.80 3.31 -6.04
N TRP A 289 -20.92 3.94 -5.65
CA TRP A 289 -20.89 5.06 -4.72
C TRP A 289 -20.35 4.67 -3.33
N VAL A 290 -20.73 3.50 -2.82
CA VAL A 290 -20.17 2.96 -1.55
C VAL A 290 -18.67 2.75 -1.67
N CYS A 291 -18.19 2.15 -2.76
CA CYS A 291 -16.77 1.98 -3.03
C CYS A 291 -16.04 3.32 -3.16
N THR A 292 -16.64 4.31 -3.85
CA THR A 292 -16.08 5.66 -4.01
C THR A 292 -15.92 6.35 -2.65
N LEU A 293 -16.92 6.23 -1.78
CA LEU A 293 -16.80 6.73 -0.40
C LEU A 293 -15.64 6.03 0.34
N GLY A 294 -15.48 4.72 0.16
CA GLY A 294 -14.36 3.97 0.70
C GLY A 294 -13.00 4.50 0.23
N MET A 295 -12.87 4.80 -1.07
CA MET A 295 -11.64 5.39 -1.66
C MET A 295 -11.33 6.77 -1.05
N LEU A 296 -12.33 7.64 -0.91
CA LEU A 296 -12.18 8.96 -0.30
C LEU A 296 -11.73 8.87 1.16
N LEU A 297 -12.39 8.02 1.95
CA LEU A 297 -12.04 7.79 3.36
C LEU A 297 -10.62 7.23 3.52
N GLY A 298 -10.24 6.29 2.67
CA GLY A 298 -8.91 5.71 2.68
C GLY A 298 -7.82 6.69 2.29
N ARG A 299 -8.04 7.49 1.24
CA ARG A 299 -7.03 8.42 0.69
C ARG A 299 -6.82 9.65 1.54
N LEU A 300 -7.89 10.24 2.10
CA LEU A 300 -7.86 11.47 2.88
C LEU A 300 -7.55 11.24 4.37
N GLU A 301 -7.22 10.02 4.76
CA GLU A 301 -7.12 9.57 6.14
C GLU A 301 -8.47 9.72 6.90
N ILE A 302 -9.06 8.61 7.29
CA ILE A 302 -10.42 8.52 7.87
C ILE A 302 -10.67 9.53 8.98
N LEU A 303 -9.70 9.75 9.90
CA LEU A 303 -9.86 10.70 11.00
C LEU A 303 -9.96 12.14 10.52
N SER A 304 -9.17 12.54 9.53
CA SER A 304 -9.21 13.89 8.96
C SER A 304 -10.53 14.16 8.25
N PHE A 305 -11.03 13.19 7.50
CA PHE A 305 -12.30 13.30 6.80
C PHE A 305 -13.48 13.40 7.80
N ILE A 306 -13.52 12.53 8.82
CA ILE A 306 -14.59 12.55 9.83
C ILE A 306 -14.54 13.84 10.64
N ALA A 307 -13.35 14.37 10.95
CA ALA A 307 -13.21 15.64 11.65
C ALA A 307 -13.90 16.80 10.88
N LEU A 308 -13.81 16.82 9.55
CA LEU A 308 -14.51 17.81 8.71
C LEU A 308 -16.03 17.73 8.83
N LEU A 309 -16.58 16.54 9.12
CA LEU A 309 -18.03 16.34 9.27
C LEU A 309 -18.54 16.69 10.68
N THR A 310 -17.63 16.93 11.64
CA THR A 310 -18.04 17.29 13.00
C THR A 310 -18.43 18.78 13.11
N PRO A 311 -19.55 19.11 13.78
CA PRO A 311 -19.92 20.51 14.00
C PRO A 311 -18.87 21.33 14.75
N ALA A 312 -18.05 20.67 15.60
CA ALA A 312 -16.97 21.30 16.35
C ALA A 312 -15.87 21.89 15.45
N PHE A 313 -15.64 21.32 14.25
CA PHE A 313 -14.67 21.85 13.27
C PHE A 313 -15.11 23.21 12.71
N TRP A 314 -16.42 23.40 12.52
CA TRP A 314 -17.00 24.61 11.91
C TRP A 314 -17.39 25.69 12.93
N ARG A 315 -17.41 25.35 14.22
CA ARG A 315 -17.64 26.31 15.29
C ARG A 315 -16.30 26.97 15.64
N ARG A 316 -16.15 28.23 15.31
CA ARG A 316 -15.08 29.10 15.81
C ARG A 316 -15.41 29.61 17.21
#